data_366ec7a8957607428d826bfee4fd440d
#
_entry.id   366ec7a8957607428d826bfee4fd440d
#
_cell.length_a   1.000
_cell.length_b   1.000
_cell.length_c   1.000
_cell.angle_alpha   90.00
_cell.angle_beta   90.00
_cell.angle_gamma   90.00
#
_symmetry.space_group_name_H-M   'P 1'
#
loop_
_entity.id
_entity.type
_entity.pdbx_description
1 polymer ?
#
loop_
_entity_poly.entity_id
_entity_poly.type
_entity_poly.pdbx_seq_one_letter_code
_entity_poly.pdbx_strand_id
1 'polypeptide(L)'
;MGRLAIIVTFFALLGQSPTTFDLSTDFSLHDNPDKAWQFGYSETNSLASNQFRIDQHVDDLHPIGFWHPAVNNGPGPGYYPYVAFNSTQQTQYGSSNGWAARAGEVAMEASSAGQYSMVRFTAPVAGPYKVSARFAGIHFGLSTTDVHVMHNDSSLFDADIEGYGGDPAFHKVEGANPTAAYSGDINMKAGDTLTFAVGYGKNKTNFGDTTGLFAQVILIKNKQ
;
A
#
# COMPACT_ATOMS: atom_id res chain seq x y z
N MET A 1 -21.06 -47.77 -49.38
CA MET A 1 -21.03 -47.60 -47.89
C MET A 1 -20.10 -46.50 -47.56
N GLY A 2 -20.62 -45.29 -47.41
CA GLY A 2 -19.81 -44.08 -47.01
C GLY A 2 -19.64 -44.01 -45.49
N ARG A 3 -18.43 -43.92 -45.04
CA ARG A 3 -18.12 -43.67 -43.62
C ARG A 3 -18.19 -42.17 -43.34
N LEU A 4 -19.11 -41.76 -42.48
CA LEU A 4 -19.23 -40.39 -41.96
C LEU A 4 -18.16 -40.22 -40.87
N ALA A 5 -17.19 -39.32 -41.07
CA ALA A 5 -16.21 -38.94 -40.07
C ALA A 5 -16.79 -37.80 -39.23
N ILE A 6 -17.04 -38.08 -37.95
CA ILE A 6 -17.44 -37.05 -36.98
C ILE A 6 -16.16 -36.36 -36.49
N ILE A 7 -15.96 -35.08 -36.84
CA ILE A 7 -14.90 -34.25 -36.29
C ILE A 7 -15.42 -33.66 -34.99
N VAL A 8 -14.91 -34.13 -33.86
CA VAL A 8 -15.15 -33.54 -32.54
C VAL A 8 -14.11 -32.42 -32.31
N THR A 9 -14.55 -31.18 -32.46
CA THR A 9 -13.72 -30.04 -32.16
C THR A 9 -13.73 -29.79 -30.65
N PHE A 10 -12.63 -30.11 -29.98
CA PHE A 10 -12.41 -29.71 -28.58
C PHE A 10 -12.10 -28.22 -28.53
N PHE A 11 -13.04 -27.40 -28.09
CA PHE A 11 -12.73 -26.04 -27.63
C PHE A 11 -12.07 -26.14 -26.26
N ALA A 12 -10.77 -25.96 -26.20
CA ALA A 12 -10.07 -25.72 -24.95
C ALA A 12 -10.53 -24.36 -24.42
N LEU A 13 -11.35 -24.35 -23.35
CA LEU A 13 -11.61 -23.14 -22.57
C LEU A 13 -10.28 -22.72 -21.91
N LEU A 14 -9.53 -21.85 -22.55
CA LEU A 14 -8.43 -21.15 -21.93
C LEU A 14 -9.04 -20.22 -20.86
N GLY A 15 -9.09 -20.69 -19.62
CA GLY A 15 -9.44 -19.84 -18.49
C GLY A 15 -8.45 -18.67 -18.45
N GLN A 16 -8.95 -17.46 -18.62
CA GLN A 16 -8.11 -16.26 -18.50
C GLN A 16 -7.58 -16.20 -17.07
N SER A 17 -6.25 -16.07 -16.93
CA SER A 17 -5.61 -15.86 -15.63
C SER A 17 -6.19 -14.63 -14.93
N PRO A 18 -6.29 -14.63 -13.59
CA PRO A 18 -6.72 -13.46 -12.84
C PRO A 18 -5.79 -12.28 -13.13
N THR A 19 -6.32 -11.07 -13.12
CA THR A 19 -5.50 -9.88 -13.23
C THR A 19 -5.06 -9.46 -11.83
N THR A 20 -3.76 -9.46 -11.59
CA THR A 20 -3.16 -9.09 -10.31
C THR A 20 -2.57 -7.69 -10.41
N PHE A 21 -2.87 -6.87 -9.42
CA PHE A 21 -2.25 -5.56 -9.16
C PHE A 21 -1.48 -5.70 -7.86
N ASP A 22 -0.17 -5.74 -7.96
CA ASP A 22 0.73 -5.92 -6.81
C ASP A 22 1.53 -4.65 -6.58
N LEU A 23 1.34 -4.04 -5.42
CA LEU A 23 1.96 -2.75 -5.09
C LEU A 23 3.48 -2.82 -5.19
N SER A 24 4.10 -3.95 -4.83
CA SER A 24 5.57 -4.10 -4.87
C SER A 24 6.13 -4.12 -6.29
N THR A 25 5.37 -4.60 -7.27
CA THR A 25 5.80 -4.68 -8.68
C THR A 25 5.28 -3.54 -9.53
N ASP A 26 4.23 -2.88 -9.08
CA ASP A 26 3.55 -1.81 -9.80
C ASP A 26 3.91 -0.41 -9.29
N PHE A 27 4.73 -0.30 -8.24
CA PHE A 27 5.17 0.99 -7.73
C PHE A 27 6.08 1.70 -8.74
N SER A 28 5.87 2.99 -8.94
CA SER A 28 6.68 3.84 -9.81
C SER A 28 7.17 5.07 -9.07
N LEU A 29 8.43 5.46 -9.30
CA LEU A 29 8.99 6.77 -8.93
C LEU A 29 8.97 7.76 -10.11
N HIS A 30 8.47 7.34 -11.29
CA HIS A 30 8.41 8.19 -12.48
C HIS A 30 7.03 8.79 -12.71
N ASP A 31 5.97 8.02 -12.41
CA ASP A 31 4.60 8.42 -12.67
C ASP A 31 3.73 8.24 -11.40
N ASN A 32 2.91 9.26 -11.11
CA ASN A 32 1.87 9.23 -10.08
C ASN A 32 0.63 10.00 -10.57
N PRO A 33 -0.45 9.34 -10.98
CA PRO A 33 -0.71 7.89 -10.85
C PRO A 33 0.12 7.02 -11.81
N ASP A 34 0.42 5.79 -11.39
CA ASP A 34 0.93 4.74 -12.25
C ASP A 34 -0.05 3.56 -12.30
N LYS A 35 -0.46 3.15 -13.51
CA LYS A 35 -1.46 2.11 -13.74
C LYS A 35 -2.73 2.36 -12.91
N ALA A 36 -3.00 1.48 -11.92
CA ALA A 36 -4.16 1.58 -11.02
C ALA A 36 -3.81 2.21 -9.66
N TRP A 37 -2.53 2.51 -9.40
CA TRP A 37 -2.04 2.99 -8.12
C TRP A 37 -1.80 4.50 -8.11
N GLN A 38 -2.02 5.10 -6.96
CA GLN A 38 -1.77 6.50 -6.66
C GLN A 38 -1.11 6.61 -5.29
N PHE A 39 -0.15 7.50 -5.17
CA PHE A 39 0.59 7.77 -3.93
C PHE A 39 0.27 9.19 -3.48
N GLY A 40 0.02 9.37 -2.19
CA GLY A 40 -0.41 10.66 -1.72
C GLY A 40 -0.72 10.72 -0.23
N TYR A 41 -1.53 11.67 0.13
CA TYR A 41 -1.85 11.99 1.52
C TYR A 41 -3.27 12.53 1.67
N SER A 42 -3.75 12.59 2.92
CA SER A 42 -4.99 13.32 3.23
C SER A 42 -4.70 14.82 3.41
N GLU A 43 -5.55 15.67 2.87
CA GLU A 43 -5.42 17.13 3.04
C GLU A 43 -5.56 17.55 4.53
N THR A 44 -6.39 16.83 5.25
CA THR A 44 -6.65 17.01 6.68
C THR A 44 -6.51 15.69 7.43
N ASN A 45 -6.66 15.68 8.73
CA ASN A 45 -6.76 14.45 9.53
C ASN A 45 -8.11 13.75 9.29
N SER A 46 -8.30 13.23 8.06
CA SER A 46 -9.55 12.57 7.65
C SER A 46 -9.30 11.55 6.54
N LEU A 47 -9.96 10.40 6.66
CA LEU A 47 -9.93 9.32 5.67
C LEU A 47 -11.00 9.45 4.58
N ALA A 48 -11.81 10.51 4.59
CA ALA A 48 -12.80 10.74 3.55
C ALA A 48 -12.13 10.80 2.16
N SER A 49 -12.72 10.14 1.18
CA SER A 49 -12.14 9.95 -0.16
C SER A 49 -11.83 11.27 -0.89
N ASN A 50 -12.60 12.33 -0.60
CA ASN A 50 -12.41 13.67 -1.15
C ASN A 50 -11.22 14.43 -0.51
N GLN A 51 -10.64 13.92 0.57
CA GLN A 51 -9.46 14.49 1.23
C GLN A 51 -8.13 14.01 0.62
N PHE A 52 -8.16 12.99 -0.21
CA PHE A 52 -6.96 12.47 -0.86
C PHE A 52 -6.36 13.51 -1.82
N ARG A 53 -5.06 13.75 -1.67
CA ARG A 53 -4.24 14.56 -2.56
C ARG A 53 -3.09 13.72 -3.08
N ILE A 54 -2.91 13.73 -4.39
CA ILE A 54 -1.77 13.07 -5.03
C ILE A 54 -0.48 13.83 -4.68
N ASP A 55 0.56 13.11 -4.28
CA ASP A 55 1.90 13.64 -4.16
C ASP A 55 2.44 14.04 -5.54
N GLN A 56 2.97 15.23 -5.63
CA GLN A 56 3.48 15.81 -6.88
C GLN A 56 5.01 15.97 -6.89
N HIS A 57 5.66 15.66 -5.79
CA HIS A 57 7.10 15.73 -5.64
C HIS A 57 7.67 14.35 -5.40
N VAL A 58 8.78 14.07 -6.05
CA VAL A 58 9.51 12.82 -5.93
C VAL A 58 10.98 13.09 -5.64
N ASP A 59 11.50 12.39 -4.65
CA ASP A 59 12.93 12.21 -4.46
C ASP A 59 13.29 10.82 -4.99
N ASP A 60 13.75 10.76 -6.24
CA ASP A 60 14.18 9.50 -6.88
C ASP A 60 15.58 9.14 -6.38
N LEU A 61 15.63 8.62 -5.17
CA LEU A 61 16.83 8.22 -4.48
C LEU A 61 17.00 6.70 -4.54
N HIS A 62 18.24 6.23 -4.53
CA HIS A 62 18.55 4.82 -4.43
C HIS A 62 19.30 4.57 -3.10
N PRO A 63 18.93 3.56 -2.31
CA PRO A 63 18.04 2.42 -2.60
C PRO A 63 16.54 2.70 -2.36
N ILE A 64 16.18 3.79 -1.72
CA ILE A 64 14.79 4.12 -1.35
C ILE A 64 14.45 5.51 -1.88
N GLY A 65 13.44 5.58 -2.74
CA GLY A 65 12.86 6.81 -3.25
C GLY A 65 11.54 7.16 -2.56
N PHE A 66 11.09 8.42 -2.69
CA PHE A 66 9.97 8.98 -1.93
C PHE A 66 9.04 9.79 -2.82
N TRP A 67 7.74 9.57 -2.68
CA TRP A 67 6.69 10.51 -3.04
C TRP A 67 6.29 11.33 -1.81
N HIS A 68 6.11 12.65 -1.96
CA HIS A 68 5.78 13.54 -0.85
C HIS A 68 5.08 14.84 -1.31
N PRO A 69 4.39 15.59 -0.41
CA PRO A 69 3.88 16.91 -0.70
C PRO A 69 5.02 17.95 -0.83
N ALA A 70 4.71 19.10 -1.46
CA ALA A 70 5.67 20.19 -1.63
C ALA A 70 6.11 20.84 -0.32
N VAL A 71 5.31 20.70 0.74
CA VAL A 71 5.51 21.35 2.03
C VAL A 71 5.76 20.29 3.11
N ASN A 72 6.82 20.47 3.88
CA ASN A 72 7.07 19.61 5.04
C ASN A 72 6.08 19.95 6.17
N ASN A 73 5.27 18.99 6.57
CA ASN A 73 4.30 19.08 7.66
C ASN A 73 4.73 18.27 8.90
N GLY A 74 6.02 17.91 9.00
CA GLY A 74 6.58 17.13 10.09
C GLY A 74 7.74 17.84 10.81
N PRO A 75 8.17 17.33 11.97
CA PRO A 75 9.34 17.81 12.68
C PRO A 75 10.63 17.32 12.01
N GLY A 76 11.60 18.20 11.88
CA GLY A 76 12.92 17.84 11.38
C GLY A 76 13.06 17.85 9.83
N PRO A 77 14.21 17.43 9.33
CA PRO A 77 14.46 17.37 7.90
C PRO A 77 13.67 16.24 7.25
N GLY A 78 13.05 16.52 6.15
CA GLY A 78 12.23 15.58 5.39
C GLY A 78 10.84 16.13 5.11
N TYR A 79 10.12 15.46 4.22
CA TYR A 79 8.78 15.87 3.83
C TYR A 79 7.79 14.84 4.37
N TYR A 80 6.78 15.32 5.08
CA TYR A 80 5.74 14.50 5.68
C TYR A 80 4.36 15.03 5.25
N PRO A 81 3.37 14.14 5.06
CA PRO A 81 3.53 12.68 5.05
C PRO A 81 4.32 12.21 3.83
N TYR A 82 4.76 10.95 3.80
CA TYR A 82 5.43 10.39 2.62
C TYR A 82 5.00 8.96 2.33
N VAL A 83 5.20 8.55 1.06
CA VAL A 83 5.14 7.18 0.57
C VAL A 83 6.49 6.86 -0.06
N ALA A 84 7.27 5.98 0.56
CA ALA A 84 8.59 5.58 0.10
C ALA A 84 8.60 4.14 -0.40
N PHE A 85 9.58 3.79 -1.23
CA PHE A 85 9.68 2.46 -1.81
C PHE A 85 11.12 1.96 -1.87
N ASN A 86 11.32 0.74 -1.38
CA ASN A 86 12.57 0.01 -1.56
C ASN A 86 12.53 -0.77 -2.88
N SER A 87 13.18 -0.22 -3.90
CA SER A 87 13.26 -0.81 -5.25
C SER A 87 14.29 -1.95 -5.38
N THR A 88 15.03 -2.28 -4.32
CA THR A 88 16.08 -3.30 -4.35
C THR A 88 15.55 -4.69 -4.01
N GLN A 89 16.41 -5.71 -4.20
CA GLN A 89 16.11 -7.10 -3.87
C GLN A 89 16.50 -7.49 -2.43
N GLN A 90 16.88 -6.51 -1.60
CA GLN A 90 17.32 -6.72 -0.22
C GLN A 90 16.67 -5.71 0.70
N THR A 91 16.60 -6.01 2.00
CA THR A 91 16.21 -5.02 3.01
C THR A 91 17.23 -3.89 3.04
N GLN A 92 16.76 -2.65 3.07
CA GLN A 92 17.57 -1.44 3.06
C GLN A 92 17.19 -0.51 4.21
N TYR A 93 18.19 0.16 4.76
CA TYR A 93 17.96 1.26 5.69
C TYR A 93 17.31 2.45 4.96
N GLY A 94 16.32 3.03 5.60
CA GLY A 94 15.77 4.32 5.19
C GLY A 94 16.66 5.50 5.60
N SER A 95 16.15 6.70 5.41
CA SER A 95 16.83 7.93 5.81
C SER A 95 17.20 7.88 7.29
N SER A 96 18.37 8.42 7.64
CA SER A 96 18.92 8.46 9.01
C SER A 96 19.14 7.08 9.68
N ASN A 97 19.01 5.96 8.97
CA ASN A 97 19.12 4.60 9.51
C ASN A 97 18.21 4.30 10.72
N GLY A 98 17.10 5.04 10.83
CA GLY A 98 16.13 4.86 11.93
C GLY A 98 15.08 3.78 11.65
N TRP A 99 15.00 3.29 10.42
CA TRP A 99 14.06 2.26 9.98
C TRP A 99 14.65 1.45 8.81
N ALA A 100 14.03 0.33 8.49
CA ALA A 100 14.44 -0.48 7.34
C ALA A 100 13.22 -1.11 6.65
N ALA A 101 13.17 -0.99 5.32
CA ALA A 101 12.14 -1.60 4.47
C ALA A 101 12.67 -2.85 3.76
N ARG A 102 11.87 -3.92 3.73
CA ARG A 102 12.17 -5.13 2.97
C ARG A 102 12.20 -4.86 1.47
N ALA A 103 12.75 -5.79 0.70
CA ALA A 103 12.67 -5.77 -0.77
C ALA A 103 11.21 -5.60 -1.22
N GLY A 104 10.92 -4.59 -2.06
CA GLY A 104 9.59 -4.31 -2.57
C GLY A 104 8.58 -3.79 -1.53
N GLU A 105 9.00 -3.47 -0.30
CA GLU A 105 8.13 -2.89 0.73
C GLU A 105 7.95 -1.40 0.51
N VAL A 106 6.70 -0.94 0.58
CA VAL A 106 6.36 0.48 0.64
C VAL A 106 6.43 0.92 2.08
N ALA A 107 7.14 2.02 2.36
CA ALA A 107 7.22 2.63 3.68
C ALA A 107 6.40 3.91 3.71
N MET A 108 5.60 4.08 4.74
CA MET A 108 4.64 5.17 4.89
C MET A 108 4.80 5.82 6.26
N GLU A 109 4.68 7.14 6.30
CA GLU A 109 4.69 7.87 7.57
C GLU A 109 3.77 9.08 7.49
N ALA A 110 2.92 9.25 8.49
CA ALA A 110 2.00 10.38 8.63
C ALA A 110 2.73 11.69 8.94
N SER A 111 2.05 12.83 8.84
CA SER A 111 2.59 14.10 9.34
C SER A 111 2.27 14.32 10.81
N SER A 112 3.04 15.19 11.46
CA SER A 112 2.75 15.66 12.83
C SER A 112 1.45 16.49 12.92
N ALA A 113 0.93 16.99 11.79
CA ALA A 113 -0.37 17.66 11.71
C ALA A 113 -1.54 16.65 11.64
N GLY A 114 -1.26 15.34 11.65
CA GLY A 114 -2.26 14.28 11.59
C GLY A 114 -2.73 13.93 10.18
N GLN A 115 -2.08 14.43 9.15
CA GLN A 115 -2.37 14.01 7.79
C GLN A 115 -1.90 12.58 7.58
N TYR A 116 -2.76 11.73 7.03
CA TYR A 116 -2.45 10.35 6.70
C TYR A 116 -1.52 10.27 5.49
N SER A 117 -0.55 9.35 5.52
CA SER A 117 0.10 8.84 4.32
C SER A 117 -0.81 7.82 3.65
N MET A 118 -0.98 7.88 2.32
CA MET A 118 -1.97 7.07 1.63
C MET A 118 -1.45 6.47 0.33
N VAL A 119 -1.75 5.18 0.13
CA VAL A 119 -1.65 4.48 -1.16
C VAL A 119 -3.07 4.15 -1.60
N ARG A 120 -3.44 4.54 -2.82
CA ARG A 120 -4.78 4.32 -3.36
C ARG A 120 -4.72 3.47 -4.63
N PHE A 121 -5.54 2.42 -4.66
CA PHE A 121 -5.87 1.65 -5.86
C PHE A 121 -7.21 2.13 -6.41
N THR A 122 -7.30 2.29 -7.75
CA THR A 122 -8.56 2.59 -8.45
C THR A 122 -8.94 1.41 -9.34
N ALA A 123 -10.11 0.84 -9.14
CA ALA A 123 -10.60 -0.29 -9.91
C ALA A 123 -10.76 0.07 -11.40
N PRO A 124 -10.00 -0.54 -12.32
CA PRO A 124 -10.09 -0.23 -13.75
C PRO A 124 -11.38 -0.75 -14.40
N VAL A 125 -11.96 -1.80 -13.84
CA VAL A 125 -13.20 -2.41 -14.32
C VAL A 125 -14.08 -2.85 -13.15
N ALA A 126 -15.37 -3.01 -13.38
CA ALA A 126 -16.28 -3.59 -12.39
C ALA A 126 -16.06 -5.10 -12.23
N GLY A 127 -16.16 -5.62 -11.01
CA GLY A 127 -16.06 -7.05 -10.72
C GLY A 127 -15.77 -7.37 -9.27
N PRO A 128 -15.67 -8.68 -8.95
CA PRO A 128 -15.20 -9.13 -7.65
C PRO A 128 -13.66 -9.03 -7.58
N TYR A 129 -13.19 -8.48 -6.49
CA TYR A 129 -11.76 -8.34 -6.20
C TYR A 129 -11.42 -9.04 -4.88
N LYS A 130 -10.32 -9.76 -4.86
CA LYS A 130 -9.69 -10.22 -3.62
C LYS A 130 -8.60 -9.23 -3.24
N VAL A 131 -8.64 -8.76 -2.00
CA VAL A 131 -7.72 -7.77 -1.46
C VAL A 131 -6.92 -8.40 -0.33
N SER A 132 -5.63 -8.16 -0.30
CA SER A 132 -4.78 -8.46 0.84
C SER A 132 -3.84 -7.31 1.13
N ALA A 133 -3.64 -7.00 2.40
CA ALA A 133 -2.69 -6.00 2.87
C ALA A 133 -2.02 -6.48 4.16
N ARG A 134 -0.74 -6.16 4.33
CA ARG A 134 0.01 -6.37 5.56
C ARG A 134 0.74 -5.09 5.91
N PHE A 135 0.45 -4.57 7.09
CA PHE A 135 1.15 -3.46 7.71
C PHE A 135 2.13 -3.97 8.77
N ALA A 136 3.24 -3.29 8.95
CA ALA A 136 4.22 -3.58 9.99
C ALA A 136 4.89 -2.29 10.46
N GLY A 137 5.08 -2.10 11.74
CA GLY A 137 5.98 -1.07 12.24
C GLY A 137 7.40 -1.41 11.81
N ILE A 138 8.08 -0.51 11.10
CA ILE A 138 9.43 -0.74 10.59
C ILE A 138 10.46 0.25 11.11
N HIS A 139 10.05 1.19 11.98
CA HIS A 139 10.95 2.11 12.68
C HIS A 139 11.52 1.45 13.94
N PHE A 140 12.81 1.67 14.21
CA PHE A 140 13.51 1.06 15.35
C PHE A 140 13.14 1.69 16.69
N GLY A 141 12.50 2.87 16.67
CA GLY A 141 11.94 3.53 17.85
C GLY A 141 10.57 3.01 18.29
N LEU A 142 10.11 1.85 17.79
CA LEU A 142 8.82 1.22 18.07
C LEU A 142 7.63 2.08 17.61
N SER A 143 7.23 1.87 16.38
CA SER A 143 6.07 2.56 15.74
C SER A 143 4.80 2.45 16.57
N THR A 144 4.02 3.54 16.58
CA THR A 144 2.72 3.66 17.26
C THR A 144 1.69 4.29 16.33
N THR A 145 1.35 3.63 15.23
CA THR A 145 0.52 4.14 14.15
C THR A 145 -0.89 3.54 14.15
N ASP A 146 -1.85 4.22 13.57
CA ASP A 146 -3.12 3.65 13.13
C ASP A 146 -3.06 3.34 11.63
N VAL A 147 -3.63 2.20 11.24
CA VAL A 147 -3.64 1.72 9.85
C VAL A 147 -5.04 1.36 9.40
N HIS A 148 -5.36 1.67 8.15
CA HIS A 148 -6.72 1.55 7.62
C HIS A 148 -6.72 0.97 6.22
N VAL A 149 -7.79 0.22 5.89
CA VAL A 149 -8.17 -0.15 4.53
C VAL A 149 -9.59 0.38 4.29
N MET A 150 -9.74 1.31 3.34
CA MET A 150 -11.00 1.93 3.00
C MET A 150 -11.47 1.50 1.63
N HIS A 151 -12.77 1.24 1.46
CA HIS A 151 -13.43 1.16 0.16
C HIS A 151 -14.27 2.41 -0.05
N ASN A 152 -13.85 3.28 -0.95
CA ASN A 152 -14.40 4.63 -1.06
C ASN A 152 -14.38 5.33 0.31
N ASP A 153 -15.53 5.65 0.90
CA ASP A 153 -15.66 6.27 2.21
C ASP A 153 -15.97 5.28 3.35
N SER A 154 -16.00 3.98 3.07
CA SER A 154 -16.34 2.95 4.06
C SER A 154 -15.10 2.23 4.57
N SER A 155 -14.93 2.14 5.89
CA SER A 155 -13.86 1.34 6.48
C SER A 155 -14.13 -0.16 6.27
N LEU A 156 -13.11 -0.88 5.79
CA LEU A 156 -13.07 -2.33 5.73
C LEU A 156 -12.23 -2.90 6.86
N PHE A 157 -11.24 -2.14 7.34
CA PHE A 157 -10.30 -2.57 8.36
C PHE A 157 -9.66 -1.37 9.03
N ASP A 158 -9.55 -1.44 10.35
CA ASP A 158 -8.86 -0.48 11.20
C ASP A 158 -8.05 -1.25 12.25
N ALA A 159 -6.80 -0.85 12.48
CA ALA A 159 -5.95 -1.43 13.52
C ALA A 159 -4.90 -0.44 14.02
N ASP A 160 -4.40 -0.68 15.23
CA ASP A 160 -3.23 0.02 15.75
C ASP A 160 -1.98 -0.85 15.55
N ILE A 161 -0.88 -0.25 15.17
CA ILE A 161 0.47 -0.83 15.19
C ILE A 161 1.19 -0.32 16.44
N GLU A 162 1.71 -1.25 17.23
CA GLU A 162 2.53 -0.93 18.42
C GLU A 162 3.76 -1.82 18.41
N GLY A 163 4.89 -1.30 17.91
CA GLY A 163 6.17 -1.98 17.91
C GLY A 163 6.78 -2.23 16.54
N TYR A 164 7.85 -3.03 16.55
CA TYR A 164 8.61 -3.39 15.36
C TYR A 164 8.22 -4.77 14.85
N GLY A 165 7.70 -4.85 13.64
CA GLY A 165 7.36 -6.06 12.89
C GLY A 165 8.11 -6.19 11.55
N GLY A 166 9.15 -5.37 11.37
CA GLY A 166 10.02 -5.33 10.22
C GLY A 166 10.94 -6.55 10.08
N ASP A 167 12.05 -6.40 9.34
CA ASP A 167 13.04 -7.46 9.11
C ASP A 167 13.84 -7.73 10.39
N PRO A 168 13.77 -8.95 10.97
CA PRO A 168 14.46 -9.28 12.22
C PRO A 168 16.00 -9.28 12.11
N ALA A 169 16.56 -9.24 10.90
CA ALA A 169 18.01 -9.08 10.71
C ALA A 169 18.47 -7.63 10.95
N PHE A 170 17.56 -6.65 10.91
CA PHE A 170 17.85 -5.23 11.09
C PHE A 170 17.50 -4.72 12.49
N HIS A 171 16.45 -5.27 13.08
CA HIS A 171 16.05 -4.96 14.45
C HIS A 171 15.23 -6.11 15.01
N LYS A 172 15.25 -6.28 16.33
CA LYS A 172 14.48 -7.33 17.00
C LYS A 172 12.98 -7.06 16.89
N VAL A 173 12.21 -8.09 16.53
CA VAL A 173 10.74 -8.00 16.56
C VAL A 173 10.26 -7.86 18.00
N GLU A 174 9.52 -6.79 18.29
CA GLU A 174 8.99 -6.48 19.63
C GLU A 174 7.79 -5.53 19.54
N GLY A 175 7.05 -5.46 20.65
CA GLY A 175 5.84 -4.65 20.77
C GLY A 175 4.58 -5.52 20.93
N ALA A 176 3.48 -4.86 21.31
CA ALA A 176 2.21 -5.55 21.57
C ALA A 176 1.52 -6.00 20.26
N ASN A 177 1.54 -5.13 19.24
CA ASN A 177 0.89 -5.34 17.95
C ASN A 177 1.82 -4.86 16.82
N PRO A 178 2.98 -5.51 16.57
CA PRO A 178 3.96 -5.02 15.62
C PRO A 178 3.52 -5.15 14.15
N THR A 179 2.43 -5.87 13.88
CA THR A 179 1.88 -6.08 12.54
C THR A 179 0.36 -6.16 12.56
N ALA A 180 -0.27 -5.75 11.45
CA ALA A 180 -1.69 -5.95 11.21
C ALA A 180 -1.91 -6.40 9.76
N ALA A 181 -2.93 -7.22 9.51
CA ALA A 181 -3.20 -7.73 8.18
C ALA A 181 -4.70 -7.76 7.87
N TYR A 182 -5.02 -7.41 6.64
CA TYR A 182 -6.35 -7.50 6.07
C TYR A 182 -6.38 -8.50 4.91
N SER A 183 -7.45 -9.29 4.83
CA SER A 183 -7.76 -10.10 3.65
C SER A 183 -9.28 -10.19 3.50
N GLY A 184 -9.80 -9.88 2.31
CA GLY A 184 -11.23 -9.91 2.05
C GLY A 184 -11.55 -9.89 0.57
N ASP A 185 -12.79 -10.26 0.25
CA ASP A 185 -13.37 -10.18 -1.08
C ASP A 185 -14.36 -9.00 -1.13
N ILE A 186 -14.29 -8.22 -2.21
CA ILE A 186 -15.15 -7.04 -2.38
C ILE A 186 -15.60 -6.91 -3.83
N ASN A 187 -16.86 -6.53 -4.03
CA ASN A 187 -17.36 -6.16 -5.35
C ASN A 187 -17.13 -4.66 -5.57
N MET A 188 -16.41 -4.30 -6.62
CA MET A 188 -16.11 -2.92 -6.98
C MET A 188 -16.72 -2.57 -8.34
N LYS A 189 -17.13 -1.32 -8.49
CA LYS A 189 -17.43 -0.71 -9.79
C LYS A 189 -16.14 -0.16 -10.39
N ALA A 190 -16.12 0.04 -11.71
CA ALA A 190 -15.05 0.80 -12.33
C ALA A 190 -14.99 2.22 -11.71
N GLY A 191 -13.81 2.65 -11.30
CA GLY A 191 -13.60 3.92 -10.60
C GLY A 191 -13.74 3.87 -9.07
N ASP A 192 -14.26 2.78 -8.48
CA ASP A 192 -14.21 2.60 -7.03
C ASP A 192 -12.76 2.52 -6.54
N THR A 193 -12.51 2.96 -5.31
CA THR A 193 -11.17 3.06 -4.75
C THR A 193 -10.98 2.16 -3.53
N LEU A 194 -9.77 1.59 -3.40
CA LEU A 194 -9.26 1.06 -2.14
C LEU A 194 -8.13 1.96 -1.68
N THR A 195 -8.22 2.48 -0.45
CA THR A 195 -7.17 3.32 0.13
C THR A 195 -6.57 2.60 1.33
N PHE A 196 -5.24 2.45 1.29
CA PHE A 196 -4.42 1.96 2.40
C PHE A 196 -3.79 3.18 3.05
N ALA A 197 -4.08 3.42 4.31
CA ALA A 197 -3.66 4.64 4.99
C ALA A 197 -2.91 4.34 6.28
N VAL A 198 -1.96 5.20 6.60
CA VAL A 198 -1.17 5.19 7.84
C VAL A 198 -1.30 6.56 8.50
N GLY A 199 -1.76 6.57 9.73
CA GLY A 199 -1.89 7.75 10.58
C GLY A 199 -0.80 7.80 11.66
N TYR A 200 -0.85 8.85 12.48
CA TYR A 200 0.12 9.09 13.57
C TYR A 200 -0.28 8.43 14.91
N GLY A 201 -1.35 7.62 14.91
CA GLY A 201 -1.78 6.85 16.05
C GLY A 201 -2.30 7.65 17.24
N LYS A 202 -2.42 6.96 18.37
CA LYS A 202 -2.98 7.52 19.61
C LYS A 202 -2.07 8.52 20.33
N ASN A 203 -0.75 8.39 20.14
CA ASN A 203 0.25 9.29 20.71
C ASN A 203 0.28 10.68 20.03
N LYS A 204 -0.38 10.81 18.85
CA LYS A 204 -0.50 12.03 18.05
C LYS A 204 0.85 12.65 17.67
N THR A 205 1.83 11.82 17.39
CA THR A 205 3.13 12.21 16.87
C THR A 205 3.53 11.24 15.77
N ASN A 206 4.22 11.73 14.75
CA ASN A 206 4.78 10.87 13.70
C ASN A 206 6.24 10.49 13.97
N PHE A 207 6.79 10.86 15.11
CA PHE A 207 8.19 10.58 15.42
C PHE A 207 8.42 9.10 15.70
N GLY A 208 9.17 8.46 14.79
CA GLY A 208 9.48 7.05 14.90
C GLY A 208 8.38 6.12 14.40
N ASP A 209 7.49 6.59 13.55
CA ASP A 209 6.25 5.90 13.18
C ASP A 209 6.23 5.34 11.75
N THR A 210 7.40 5.15 11.13
CA THR A 210 7.45 4.56 9.79
C THR A 210 6.83 3.16 9.78
N THR A 211 5.84 2.96 8.92
CA THR A 211 5.08 1.71 8.77
C THR A 211 5.25 1.14 7.38
N GLY A 212 5.64 -0.14 7.28
CA GLY A 212 5.75 -0.87 6.03
C GLY A 212 4.41 -1.40 5.56
N LEU A 213 4.19 -1.41 4.25
CA LEU A 213 3.00 -1.93 3.58
C LEU A 213 3.38 -2.88 2.44
N PHE A 214 2.78 -4.08 2.43
CA PHE A 214 2.58 -4.91 1.24
C PHE A 214 1.09 -4.97 0.94
N ALA A 215 0.70 -4.74 -0.32
CA ALA A 215 -0.69 -4.80 -0.74
C ALA A 215 -0.83 -5.46 -2.13
N GLN A 216 -1.86 -6.27 -2.28
CA GLN A 216 -2.20 -6.92 -3.53
C GLN A 216 -3.72 -6.90 -3.74
N VAL A 217 -4.13 -6.59 -4.96
CA VAL A 217 -5.53 -6.57 -5.39
C VAL A 217 -5.66 -7.47 -6.62
N ILE A 218 -6.54 -8.47 -6.57
CA ILE A 218 -6.72 -9.47 -7.64
C ILE A 218 -8.15 -9.39 -8.15
N LEU A 219 -8.32 -9.04 -9.43
CA LEU A 219 -9.61 -9.15 -10.10
C LEU A 219 -9.93 -10.62 -10.35
N ILE A 220 -11.00 -11.12 -9.73
CA ILE A 220 -11.50 -12.48 -9.92
C ILE A 220 -12.35 -12.47 -11.19
N LYS A 221 -11.89 -13.16 -12.24
CA LYS A 221 -12.68 -13.33 -13.46
C LYS A 221 -13.66 -14.49 -13.27
N ASN A 222 -14.95 -14.20 -13.37
CA ASN A 222 -15.96 -15.26 -13.40
C ASN A 222 -15.71 -16.14 -14.63
N LYS A 223 -15.69 -17.46 -14.43
CA LYS A 223 -15.76 -18.40 -15.55
C LYS A 223 -17.12 -18.19 -16.22
N GLN A 224 -17.12 -17.66 -17.44
CA GLN A 224 -18.29 -17.69 -18.31
C GLN A 224 -18.54 -19.11 -18.80
#